data_2f66c0d0e3db4dfec676ae4d4ba9dca2
#
_entry.id   2f66c0d0e3db4dfec676ae4d4ba9dca2
#
_cell.length_a   1.000
_cell.length_b   1.000
_cell.length_c   1.000
_cell.angle_alpha   90.00
_cell.angle_beta   90.00
_cell.angle_gamma   90.00
#
_symmetry.space_group_name_H-M   'P 1'
#
loop_
_entity.id
_entity.type
_entity.pdbx_description
1 polymer ?
#
loop_
_entity_poly.entity_id
_entity_poly.type
_entity_poly.pdbx_seq_one_letter_code
_entity_poly.pdbx_strand_id
1 'polypeptide(L)'
;MNRIGIDLGGTKIEGILTNENFKTIMRKRVPTNQEDGYNSILESIKNLTLELVQESNEKVSIGVCTPGALSLSSGLIKNSNTQCLIGKDLQNDLKNILHYDVSIENDANCFALAEAKLGAGKNSNLVFGVIMGTGVGGGIIIDGKIHHGRTNIAGEWGHHCLHPEGNICYCGNKGCVETYISGPALEKKWYNLTNQNQPLPEIIKSSDNPNFPNWKKSFLDDFG
;
A
#
# COMPACT_ATOMS: atom_id res chain seq x y z
N MET A 1 -23.54 11.21 -5.17
CA MET A 1 -22.63 10.47 -6.10
C MET A 1 -21.84 9.44 -5.31
N ASN A 2 -21.94 8.18 -5.69
CA ASN A 2 -21.22 7.09 -5.03
C ASN A 2 -19.75 7.05 -5.45
N ARG A 3 -18.92 6.34 -4.67
CA ARG A 3 -17.47 6.22 -4.92
C ARG A 3 -17.08 4.75 -4.94
N ILE A 4 -16.29 4.39 -5.94
CA ILE A 4 -15.65 3.08 -6.03
C ILE A 4 -14.16 3.26 -5.77
N GLY A 5 -13.65 2.54 -4.78
CA GLY A 5 -12.22 2.40 -4.50
C GLY A 5 -11.76 1.00 -4.81
N ILE A 6 -10.67 0.88 -5.58
CA ILE A 6 -10.02 -0.40 -5.87
C ILE A 6 -8.63 -0.38 -5.24
N ASP A 7 -8.34 -1.36 -4.40
CA ASP A 7 -7.02 -1.60 -3.83
C ASP A 7 -6.35 -2.76 -4.58
N LEU A 8 -5.38 -2.43 -5.42
CA LEU A 8 -4.59 -3.39 -6.18
C LEU A 8 -3.38 -3.84 -5.35
N GLY A 9 -3.54 -4.92 -4.61
CA GLY A 9 -2.42 -5.57 -3.91
C GLY A 9 -1.75 -6.66 -4.73
N GLY A 10 -0.56 -7.09 -4.31
CA GLY A 10 0.21 -8.13 -5.01
C GLY A 10 -0.46 -9.52 -5.03
N THR A 11 -1.31 -9.85 -4.05
CA THR A 11 -1.97 -11.16 -3.93
C THR A 11 -3.48 -11.11 -4.12
N LYS A 12 -4.09 -9.96 -3.86
CA LYS A 12 -5.55 -9.75 -3.93
C LYS A 12 -5.86 -8.33 -4.33
N ILE A 13 -6.98 -8.19 -5.05
CA ILE A 13 -7.59 -6.91 -5.40
C ILE A 13 -8.86 -6.78 -4.56
N GLU A 14 -9.01 -5.66 -3.88
CA GLU A 14 -10.21 -5.37 -3.10
C GLU A 14 -10.94 -4.18 -3.69
N GLY A 15 -12.24 -4.30 -3.89
CA GLY A 15 -13.12 -3.24 -4.33
C GLY A 15 -14.13 -2.87 -3.25
N ILE A 16 -14.37 -1.58 -3.10
CA ILE A 16 -15.38 -1.02 -2.19
C ILE A 16 -16.25 -0.02 -2.94
N LEU A 17 -17.56 -0.15 -2.76
CA LEU A 17 -18.54 0.85 -3.15
C LEU A 17 -19.02 1.58 -1.90
N THR A 18 -18.96 2.91 -1.89
CA THR A 18 -19.45 3.74 -0.80
C THR A 18 -20.42 4.81 -1.31
N ASN A 19 -21.31 5.26 -0.46
CA ASN A 19 -22.10 6.45 -0.73
C ASN A 19 -21.27 7.75 -0.53
N GLU A 20 -21.89 8.90 -0.73
CA GLU A 20 -21.28 10.22 -0.58
C GLU A 20 -20.73 10.50 0.83
N ASN A 21 -21.28 9.84 1.86
CA ASN A 21 -20.84 9.95 3.25
C ASN A 21 -19.82 8.86 3.64
N PHE A 22 -19.22 8.18 2.65
CA PHE A 22 -18.24 7.09 2.83
C PHE A 22 -18.79 5.86 3.58
N LYS A 23 -20.11 5.72 3.69
CA LYS A 23 -20.73 4.49 4.22
C LYS A 23 -20.63 3.40 3.16
N THR A 24 -20.06 2.26 3.55
CA THR A 24 -19.91 1.09 2.68
C THR A 24 -21.27 0.54 2.27
N ILE A 25 -21.48 0.38 0.96
CA ILE A 25 -22.63 -0.28 0.34
C ILE A 25 -22.24 -1.72 0.02
N MET A 26 -21.11 -1.93 -0.63
CA MET A 26 -20.58 -3.24 -0.99
C MET A 26 -19.07 -3.27 -0.85
N ARG A 27 -18.54 -4.44 -0.49
CA ARG A 27 -17.10 -4.71 -0.46
C ARG A 27 -16.86 -6.12 -0.98
N LYS A 28 -15.93 -6.25 -1.93
CA LYS A 28 -15.61 -7.54 -2.52
C LYS A 28 -14.10 -7.65 -2.76
N ARG A 29 -13.60 -8.87 -2.70
CA ARG A 29 -12.20 -9.19 -2.87
C ARG A 29 -12.03 -10.34 -3.85
N VAL A 30 -11.05 -10.23 -4.75
CA VAL A 30 -10.69 -11.24 -5.74
C VAL A 30 -9.17 -11.45 -5.72
N PRO A 31 -8.66 -12.62 -6.19
CA PRO A 31 -7.22 -12.82 -6.36
C PRO A 31 -6.64 -11.86 -7.40
N THR A 32 -5.38 -11.46 -7.22
CA THR A 32 -4.67 -10.63 -8.22
C THR A 32 -4.18 -11.48 -9.39
N ASN A 33 -3.74 -12.73 -9.12
CA ASN A 33 -3.18 -13.66 -10.11
C ASN A 33 -2.07 -12.97 -10.94
N GLN A 34 -1.09 -12.36 -10.25
CA GLN A 34 -0.04 -11.58 -10.91
C GLN A 34 0.87 -12.44 -11.81
N GLU A 35 0.92 -13.75 -11.57
CA GLU A 35 1.61 -14.74 -12.39
C GLU A 35 1.02 -14.86 -13.79
N ASP A 36 -0.28 -14.56 -13.97
CA ASP A 36 -0.97 -14.55 -15.27
C ASP A 36 -0.72 -13.24 -16.04
N GLY A 37 0.05 -12.31 -15.44
CA GLY A 37 0.52 -11.10 -16.06
C GLY A 37 -0.45 -9.92 -16.04
N TYR A 38 -0.02 -8.83 -16.67
CA TYR A 38 -0.68 -7.53 -16.62
C TYR A 38 -2.14 -7.55 -17.13
N ASN A 39 -2.40 -8.24 -18.24
CA ASN A 39 -3.74 -8.27 -18.84
C ASN A 39 -4.75 -8.99 -17.93
N SER A 40 -4.32 -10.01 -17.19
CA SER A 40 -5.16 -10.69 -16.20
C SER A 40 -5.54 -9.76 -15.06
N ILE A 41 -4.60 -8.95 -14.58
CA ILE A 41 -4.86 -7.91 -13.57
C ILE A 41 -5.88 -6.89 -14.08
N LEU A 42 -5.72 -6.39 -15.31
CA LEU A 42 -6.67 -5.46 -15.93
C LEU A 42 -8.08 -6.04 -15.99
N GLU A 43 -8.24 -7.28 -16.46
CA GLU A 43 -9.54 -7.92 -16.53
C GLU A 43 -10.14 -8.16 -15.13
N SER A 44 -9.33 -8.52 -14.14
CA SER A 44 -9.77 -8.67 -12.76
C SER A 44 -10.30 -7.35 -12.16
N ILE A 45 -9.57 -6.25 -12.37
CA ILE A 45 -10.01 -4.90 -11.95
C ILE A 45 -11.29 -4.52 -12.68
N LYS A 46 -11.34 -4.71 -14.00
CA LYS A 46 -12.53 -4.40 -14.81
C LYS A 46 -13.77 -5.13 -14.31
N ASN A 47 -13.69 -6.45 -14.16
CA ASN A 47 -14.83 -7.27 -13.74
C ASN A 47 -15.31 -6.87 -12.35
N LEU A 48 -14.40 -6.68 -11.39
CA LEU A 48 -14.73 -6.22 -10.05
C LEU A 48 -15.37 -4.82 -10.05
N THR A 49 -14.80 -3.90 -10.84
CA THR A 49 -15.31 -2.52 -10.94
C THR A 49 -16.71 -2.49 -11.55
N LEU A 50 -16.94 -3.22 -12.65
CA LEU A 50 -18.25 -3.26 -13.31
C LEU A 50 -19.33 -3.89 -12.42
N GLU A 51 -18.98 -4.90 -11.61
CA GLU A 51 -19.89 -5.46 -10.62
C GLU A 51 -20.28 -4.40 -9.56
N LEU A 52 -19.32 -3.64 -9.04
CA LEU A 52 -19.60 -2.55 -8.10
C LEU A 52 -20.41 -1.41 -8.73
N VAL A 53 -20.21 -1.14 -10.03
CA VAL A 53 -21.03 -0.15 -10.77
C VAL A 53 -22.46 -0.61 -10.88
N GLN A 54 -22.73 -1.90 -11.13
CA GLN A 54 -24.07 -2.46 -11.22
C GLN A 54 -24.84 -2.35 -9.91
N GLU A 55 -24.16 -2.42 -8.78
CA GLU A 55 -24.77 -2.24 -7.45
C GLU A 55 -25.02 -0.77 -7.08
N SER A 56 -24.52 0.16 -7.90
CA SER A 56 -24.71 1.59 -7.68
C SER A 56 -25.96 2.10 -8.42
N ASN A 57 -26.92 2.66 -7.67
CA ASN A 57 -28.09 3.35 -8.24
C ASN A 57 -27.77 4.80 -8.67
N GLU A 58 -26.51 5.24 -8.56
CA GLU A 58 -26.08 6.61 -8.84
C GLU A 58 -24.84 6.62 -9.74
N LYS A 59 -24.51 7.81 -10.27
CA LYS A 59 -23.21 8.04 -10.90
C LYS A 59 -22.10 7.71 -9.91
N VAL A 60 -21.02 7.14 -10.42
CA VAL A 60 -19.83 6.76 -9.62
C VAL A 60 -18.62 7.58 -10.02
N SER A 61 -17.71 7.78 -9.07
CA SER A 61 -16.30 8.13 -9.31
C SER A 61 -15.44 6.93 -8.96
N ILE A 62 -14.37 6.68 -9.73
CA ILE A 62 -13.51 5.51 -9.58
C ILE A 62 -12.10 5.95 -9.25
N GLY A 63 -11.57 5.43 -8.15
CA GLY A 63 -10.17 5.57 -7.74
C GLY A 63 -9.53 4.20 -7.56
N VAL A 64 -8.27 4.09 -7.97
CA VAL A 64 -7.48 2.86 -7.82
C VAL A 64 -6.21 3.19 -7.05
N CYS A 65 -5.97 2.52 -5.94
CA CYS A 65 -4.65 2.53 -5.32
C CYS A 65 -3.83 1.33 -5.78
N THR A 66 -2.53 1.54 -5.95
CA THR A 66 -1.62 0.57 -6.54
C THR A 66 -0.26 0.62 -5.85
N PRO A 67 0.44 -0.52 -5.72
CA PRO A 67 1.82 -0.49 -5.27
C PRO A 67 2.71 0.22 -6.29
N GLY A 68 3.70 0.97 -5.79
CA GLY A 68 4.59 1.79 -6.60
C GLY A 68 4.05 3.21 -6.84
N ALA A 69 4.69 3.94 -7.73
CA ALA A 69 4.37 5.34 -8.02
C ALA A 69 4.23 5.59 -9.51
N LEU A 70 3.45 6.62 -9.89
CA LEU A 70 3.40 7.10 -11.26
C LEU A 70 4.63 7.99 -11.55
N SER A 71 5.27 7.75 -12.69
CA SER A 71 6.32 8.62 -13.21
C SER A 71 5.70 9.93 -13.68
N LEU A 72 6.19 11.07 -13.18
CA LEU A 72 5.70 12.39 -13.60
C LEU A 72 5.96 12.69 -15.09
N SER A 73 7.01 12.11 -15.67
CA SER A 73 7.39 12.36 -17.06
C SER A 73 6.64 11.51 -18.08
N SER A 74 6.24 10.29 -17.70
CA SER A 74 5.65 9.33 -18.63
C SER A 74 4.24 8.86 -18.24
N GLY A 75 3.78 9.07 -17.01
CA GLY A 75 2.54 8.51 -16.48
C GLY A 75 2.60 7.00 -16.17
N LEU A 76 3.73 6.35 -16.46
CA LEU A 76 3.87 4.91 -16.30
C LEU A 76 4.17 4.53 -14.84
N ILE A 77 3.73 3.34 -14.43
CA ILE A 77 4.05 2.78 -13.10
C ILE A 77 5.56 2.54 -12.98
N LYS A 78 6.14 2.92 -11.84
CA LYS A 78 7.52 2.66 -11.43
C LYS A 78 7.58 2.18 -9.98
N ASN A 79 8.70 1.54 -9.61
CA ASN A 79 8.99 1.13 -8.22
C ASN A 79 7.88 0.25 -7.60
N SER A 80 7.26 -0.64 -8.38
CA SER A 80 6.24 -1.56 -7.90
C SER A 80 6.84 -2.90 -7.50
N ASN A 81 6.37 -3.48 -6.39
CA ASN A 81 6.66 -4.87 -6.03
C ASN A 81 5.90 -5.88 -6.91
N THR A 82 4.82 -5.45 -7.59
CA THR A 82 4.12 -6.21 -8.64
C THR A 82 4.79 -5.93 -9.97
N GLN A 83 5.78 -6.75 -10.33
CA GLN A 83 6.71 -6.47 -11.43
C GLN A 83 6.03 -6.26 -12.79
N CYS A 84 4.94 -6.97 -13.08
CA CYS A 84 4.21 -6.84 -14.35
C CYS A 84 3.52 -5.48 -14.56
N LEU A 85 3.42 -4.66 -13.51
CA LEU A 85 2.90 -3.29 -13.60
C LEU A 85 3.96 -2.28 -14.05
N ILE A 86 5.26 -2.57 -13.84
CA ILE A 86 6.33 -1.61 -14.14
C ILE A 86 6.35 -1.28 -15.63
N GLY A 87 6.36 0.02 -15.94
CA GLY A 87 6.36 0.53 -17.31
C GLY A 87 5.00 0.47 -18.00
N LYS A 88 3.90 0.15 -17.29
CA LYS A 88 2.54 0.13 -17.83
C LYS A 88 1.82 1.45 -17.60
N ASP A 89 0.97 1.83 -18.54
CA ASP A 89 0.06 2.98 -18.44
C ASP A 89 -1.29 2.55 -17.86
N LEU A 90 -1.26 2.09 -16.62
CA LEU A 90 -2.41 1.51 -15.95
C LEU A 90 -3.63 2.45 -15.96
N GLN A 91 -3.41 3.76 -15.84
CA GLN A 91 -4.50 4.73 -15.80
C GLN A 91 -5.25 4.80 -17.12
N ASN A 92 -4.55 4.94 -18.23
CA ASN A 92 -5.19 5.01 -19.55
C ASN A 92 -5.76 3.65 -19.98
N ASP A 93 -5.08 2.55 -19.65
CA ASP A 93 -5.60 1.21 -19.94
C ASP A 93 -6.93 0.96 -19.21
N LEU A 94 -7.01 1.31 -17.92
CA LEU A 94 -8.26 1.20 -17.16
C LEU A 94 -9.36 2.14 -17.69
N LYS A 95 -9.05 3.39 -18.05
CA LYS A 95 -10.01 4.30 -18.68
C LYS A 95 -10.58 3.71 -19.96
N ASN A 96 -9.72 3.12 -20.79
CA ASN A 96 -10.12 2.56 -22.10
C ASN A 96 -11.05 1.34 -21.94
N ILE A 97 -10.75 0.44 -20.99
CA ILE A 97 -11.53 -0.80 -20.82
C ILE A 97 -12.80 -0.60 -19.99
N LEU A 98 -12.81 0.38 -19.07
CA LEU A 98 -13.97 0.67 -18.23
C LEU A 98 -14.92 1.68 -18.84
N HIS A 99 -14.44 2.54 -19.74
CA HIS A 99 -15.13 3.72 -20.26
C HIS A 99 -15.58 4.69 -19.15
N TYR A 100 -14.78 4.78 -18.09
CA TYR A 100 -14.94 5.71 -16.96
C TYR A 100 -13.65 6.49 -16.76
N ASP A 101 -13.78 7.69 -16.21
CA ASP A 101 -12.61 8.38 -15.68
C ASP A 101 -12.11 7.66 -14.43
N VAL A 102 -10.81 7.33 -14.43
CA VAL A 102 -10.12 6.64 -13.34
C VAL A 102 -8.99 7.51 -12.83
N SER A 103 -8.93 7.69 -11.52
CA SER A 103 -7.79 8.28 -10.84
C SER A 103 -6.94 7.17 -10.22
N ILE A 104 -5.61 7.28 -10.35
CA ILE A 104 -4.68 6.32 -9.75
C ILE A 104 -3.78 7.05 -8.76
N GLU A 105 -3.52 6.40 -7.62
CA GLU A 105 -2.59 6.89 -6.61
C GLU A 105 -1.85 5.71 -5.96
N ASN A 106 -0.70 6.01 -5.34
CA ASN A 106 0.02 5.04 -4.53
C ASN A 106 -0.79 4.62 -3.29
N ASP A 107 -0.66 3.35 -2.88
CA ASP A 107 -1.41 2.75 -1.77
C ASP A 107 -1.14 3.45 -0.42
N ALA A 108 0.11 3.77 -0.10
CA ALA A 108 0.46 4.48 1.13
C ALA A 108 -0.08 5.92 1.14
N ASN A 109 -0.08 6.61 -0.01
CA ASN A 109 -0.69 7.93 -0.16
C ASN A 109 -2.21 7.87 0.02
N CYS A 110 -2.87 6.85 -0.54
CA CYS A 110 -4.31 6.62 -0.35
C CYS A 110 -4.66 6.38 1.12
N PHE A 111 -3.87 5.55 1.81
CA PHE A 111 -4.01 5.31 3.23
C PHE A 111 -3.87 6.61 4.04
N ALA A 112 -2.78 7.35 3.84
CA ALA A 112 -2.54 8.61 4.55
C ALA A 112 -3.66 9.63 4.29
N LEU A 113 -4.17 9.70 3.05
CA LEU A 113 -5.29 10.59 2.71
C LEU A 113 -6.59 10.17 3.41
N ALA A 114 -6.87 8.86 3.50
CA ALA A 114 -8.03 8.34 4.21
C ALA A 114 -7.96 8.69 5.70
N GLU A 115 -6.80 8.50 6.34
CA GLU A 115 -6.57 8.87 7.74
C GLU A 115 -6.69 10.37 7.98
N ALA A 116 -6.18 11.21 7.07
CA ALA A 116 -6.30 12.67 7.16
C ALA A 116 -7.74 13.16 6.99
N LYS A 117 -8.56 12.48 6.19
CA LYS A 117 -9.94 12.90 5.91
C LYS A 117 -10.95 12.32 6.88
N LEU A 118 -10.79 11.06 7.27
CA LEU A 118 -11.81 10.26 7.95
C LEU A 118 -11.33 9.61 9.25
N GLY A 119 -10.02 9.46 9.42
CA GLY A 119 -9.39 8.72 10.50
C GLY A 119 -8.71 9.58 11.57
N ALA A 120 -7.60 9.04 12.09
CA ALA A 120 -6.85 9.64 13.21
C ALA A 120 -6.23 11.00 12.90
N GLY A 121 -5.93 11.29 11.62
CA GLY A 121 -5.37 12.57 11.16
C GLY A 121 -6.41 13.66 10.88
N LYS A 122 -7.70 13.40 11.12
CA LYS A 122 -8.77 14.38 10.86
C LYS A 122 -8.54 15.66 11.66
N ASN A 123 -8.68 16.79 10.97
CA ASN A 123 -8.46 18.15 11.50
C ASN A 123 -6.97 18.52 11.71
N SER A 124 -6.02 17.70 11.26
CA SER A 124 -4.59 18.05 11.25
C SER A 124 -4.20 18.64 9.89
N ASN A 125 -3.43 19.74 9.91
CA ASN A 125 -2.93 20.36 8.68
C ASN A 125 -1.82 19.53 8.03
N LEU A 126 -1.05 18.76 8.84
CA LEU A 126 0.01 17.86 8.40
C LEU A 126 -0.23 16.48 8.98
N VAL A 127 -0.29 15.47 8.11
CA VAL A 127 -0.40 14.06 8.49
C VAL A 127 0.68 13.27 7.79
N PHE A 128 1.42 12.47 8.54
CA PHE A 128 2.30 11.45 8.01
C PHE A 128 1.69 10.08 8.31
N GLY A 129 1.16 9.44 7.28
CA GLY A 129 0.60 8.09 7.37
C GLY A 129 1.70 7.06 7.21
N VAL A 130 1.84 6.15 8.17
CA VAL A 130 2.85 5.08 8.19
C VAL A 130 2.19 3.74 7.90
N ILE A 131 2.72 3.01 6.92
CA ILE A 131 2.33 1.64 6.61
C ILE A 131 3.50 0.71 6.93
N MET A 132 3.22 -0.33 7.71
CA MET A 132 4.15 -1.44 7.99
C MET A 132 3.43 -2.75 7.73
N GLY A 133 3.89 -3.48 6.71
CA GLY A 133 3.31 -4.76 6.28
C GLY A 133 4.41 -5.65 5.70
N THR A 134 4.20 -6.17 4.49
CA THR A 134 5.24 -6.87 3.72
C THR A 134 6.43 -5.95 3.43
N GLY A 135 6.17 -4.67 3.19
CA GLY A 135 7.15 -3.59 3.11
C GLY A 135 6.87 -2.50 4.16
N VAL A 136 7.61 -1.40 4.05
CA VAL A 136 7.42 -0.19 4.84
C VAL A 136 7.27 1.00 3.90
N GLY A 137 6.21 1.76 4.07
CA GLY A 137 5.91 2.94 3.26
C GLY A 137 5.24 4.03 4.07
N GLY A 138 4.95 5.14 3.44
CA GLY A 138 4.20 6.22 4.05
C GLY A 138 3.71 7.23 3.03
N GLY A 139 2.76 8.06 3.46
CA GLY A 139 2.24 9.17 2.68
C GLY A 139 2.21 10.44 3.50
N ILE A 140 2.45 11.56 2.84
CA ILE A 140 2.44 12.90 3.45
C ILE A 140 1.23 13.66 2.95
N ILE A 141 0.41 14.15 3.86
CA ILE A 141 -0.76 14.98 3.57
C ILE A 141 -0.55 16.37 4.18
N ILE A 142 -0.67 17.40 3.35
CA ILE A 142 -0.57 18.80 3.76
C ILE A 142 -1.87 19.50 3.36
N ASP A 143 -2.55 20.14 4.31
CA ASP A 143 -3.82 20.82 4.11
C ASP A 143 -4.86 19.95 3.37
N GLY A 144 -4.89 18.66 3.74
CA GLY A 144 -5.83 17.68 3.19
C GLY A 144 -5.56 17.25 1.75
N LYS A 145 -4.35 17.50 1.22
CA LYS A 145 -3.88 17.08 -0.11
C LYS A 145 -2.61 16.25 0.00
N ILE A 146 -2.46 15.25 -0.88
CA ILE A 146 -1.24 14.45 -0.97
C ILE A 146 -0.07 15.33 -1.40
N HIS A 147 1.02 15.25 -0.64
CA HIS A 147 2.28 15.86 -1.00
C HIS A 147 3.16 14.86 -1.76
N HIS A 148 3.16 14.94 -3.07
CA HIS A 148 3.91 14.00 -3.93
C HIS A 148 5.42 14.23 -3.94
N GLY A 149 5.90 15.41 -3.54
CA GLY A 149 7.28 15.80 -3.69
C GLY A 149 7.71 15.98 -5.15
N ARG A 150 8.99 16.27 -5.36
CA ARG A 150 9.53 16.56 -6.70
C ARG A 150 9.54 15.35 -7.65
N THR A 151 9.64 14.15 -7.12
CA THR A 151 9.81 12.91 -7.90
C THR A 151 8.66 11.92 -7.72
N ASN A 152 7.54 12.36 -7.12
CA ASN A 152 6.34 11.56 -6.86
C ASN A 152 6.60 10.37 -5.91
N ILE A 153 7.55 10.51 -4.99
CA ILE A 153 7.93 9.51 -3.98
C ILE A 153 8.09 10.12 -2.58
N ALA A 154 7.44 11.26 -2.30
CA ALA A 154 7.43 11.79 -0.95
C ALA A 154 6.73 10.81 -0.01
N GLY A 155 7.29 10.60 1.16
CA GLY A 155 6.76 9.62 2.11
C GLY A 155 7.37 8.23 2.02
N GLU A 156 8.23 7.94 1.04
CA GLU A 156 8.96 6.66 0.87
C GLU A 156 10.03 6.45 1.95
N TRP A 157 9.65 6.60 3.22
CA TRP A 157 10.56 6.53 4.36
C TRP A 157 11.11 5.13 4.62
N GLY A 158 10.43 4.09 4.14
CA GLY A 158 10.90 2.71 4.24
C GLY A 158 12.25 2.46 3.61
N HIS A 159 12.62 3.28 2.61
CA HIS A 159 13.92 3.24 1.96
C HIS A 159 14.91 4.31 2.47
N HIS A 160 14.54 5.03 3.53
CA HIS A 160 15.48 5.89 4.25
C HIS A 160 16.50 5.06 5.01
N CYS A 161 17.74 5.56 5.10
CA CYS A 161 18.81 4.86 5.79
C CYS A 161 18.68 4.99 7.31
N LEU A 162 18.38 3.90 7.98
CA LEU A 162 18.37 3.80 9.45
C LEU A 162 19.78 3.46 9.98
N HIS A 163 20.42 2.45 9.37
CA HIS A 163 21.74 1.97 9.76
C HIS A 163 22.69 1.97 8.54
N PRO A 164 23.63 2.93 8.40
CA PRO A 164 24.42 3.11 7.18
C PRO A 164 25.19 1.87 6.72
N GLU A 165 25.73 1.08 7.64
CA GLU A 165 26.44 -0.17 7.34
C GLU A 165 25.59 -1.44 7.51
N GLY A 166 24.26 -1.27 7.52
CA GLY A 166 23.33 -2.32 7.83
C GLY A 166 22.96 -3.23 6.65
N ASN A 167 21.76 -3.83 6.75
CA ASN A 167 21.26 -4.81 5.80
C ASN A 167 21.19 -4.26 4.37
N ILE A 168 21.50 -5.08 3.37
CA ILE A 168 21.29 -4.75 1.96
C ILE A 168 19.79 -4.79 1.69
N CYS A 169 19.25 -3.70 1.12
CA CYS A 169 17.88 -3.60 0.66
C CYS A 169 17.77 -3.96 -0.83
N TYR A 170 16.61 -4.48 -1.25
CA TYR A 170 16.36 -4.76 -2.67
C TYR A 170 16.40 -3.51 -3.56
N CYS A 171 16.20 -2.31 -2.99
CA CYS A 171 16.33 -1.04 -3.70
C CYS A 171 17.79 -0.69 -4.09
N GLY A 172 18.76 -1.51 -3.68
CA GLY A 172 20.19 -1.32 -3.93
C GLY A 172 20.94 -0.54 -2.84
N ASN A 173 20.24 0.08 -1.88
CA ASN A 173 20.84 0.78 -0.76
C ASN A 173 21.08 -0.17 0.43
N LYS A 174 21.90 0.32 1.40
CA LYS A 174 22.11 -0.37 2.67
C LYS A 174 21.35 0.33 3.79
N GLY A 175 20.91 -0.46 4.79
CA GLY A 175 20.38 0.04 6.05
C GLY A 175 19.00 0.66 5.98
N CYS A 176 18.23 0.38 4.92
CA CYS A 176 16.87 0.90 4.80
C CYS A 176 15.97 0.45 5.96
N VAL A 177 15.14 1.36 6.47
CA VAL A 177 14.16 1.13 7.54
C VAL A 177 13.37 -0.17 7.32
N GLU A 178 12.92 -0.43 6.10
CA GLU A 178 12.15 -1.62 5.75
C GLU A 178 12.86 -2.92 6.11
N THR A 179 14.19 -2.97 6.00
CA THR A 179 14.97 -4.17 6.33
C THR A 179 15.05 -4.47 7.82
N TYR A 180 14.45 -3.62 8.67
CA TYR A 180 14.45 -3.75 10.13
C TYR A 180 13.07 -3.88 10.73
N ILE A 181 12.05 -3.18 10.20
CA ILE A 181 10.72 -3.10 10.82
C ILE A 181 9.58 -3.58 9.91
N SER A 182 9.83 -4.08 8.71
CA SER A 182 8.80 -4.78 7.95
C SER A 182 8.44 -6.13 8.60
N GLY A 183 7.26 -6.67 8.30
CA GLY A 183 6.83 -7.98 8.79
C GLY A 183 7.89 -9.06 8.57
N PRO A 184 8.38 -9.28 7.31
CA PRO A 184 9.46 -10.23 7.04
C PRO A 184 10.76 -9.96 7.80
N ALA A 185 11.13 -8.69 8.01
CA ALA A 185 12.31 -8.35 8.78
C ALA A 185 12.16 -8.72 10.27
N LEU A 186 10.98 -8.49 10.83
CA LEU A 186 10.66 -8.86 12.22
C LEU A 186 10.59 -10.37 12.41
N GLU A 187 10.03 -11.11 11.45
CA GLU A 187 10.03 -12.58 11.44
C GLU A 187 11.44 -13.15 11.36
N LYS A 188 12.30 -12.56 10.50
CA LYS A 188 13.71 -12.92 10.40
C LYS A 188 14.47 -12.64 11.72
N LYS A 189 14.22 -11.50 12.37
CA LYS A 189 14.79 -11.23 13.69
C LYS A 189 14.38 -12.26 14.72
N TRP A 190 13.10 -12.64 14.72
CA TRP A 190 12.59 -13.69 15.61
C TRP A 190 13.29 -15.03 15.39
N TYR A 191 13.39 -15.42 14.11
CA TYR A 191 14.11 -16.64 13.75
C TYR A 191 15.56 -16.64 14.25
N ASN A 192 16.28 -15.52 14.09
CA ASN A 192 17.66 -15.40 14.53
C ASN A 192 17.83 -15.50 16.05
N LEU A 193 16.82 -15.10 16.84
CA LEU A 193 16.84 -15.16 18.30
C LEU A 193 16.39 -16.51 18.85
N THR A 194 15.48 -17.20 18.17
CA THR A 194 14.78 -18.38 18.72
C THR A 194 14.99 -19.64 17.92
N ASN A 195 15.50 -19.54 16.70
CA ASN A 195 15.56 -20.60 15.69
C ASN A 195 14.15 -21.17 15.33
N GLN A 196 13.09 -20.39 15.55
CA GLN A 196 11.71 -20.76 15.26
C GLN A 196 11.20 -19.93 14.08
N ASN A 197 10.68 -20.58 13.04
CA ASN A 197 10.04 -19.92 11.91
C ASN A 197 8.55 -19.73 12.22
N GLN A 198 8.18 -18.51 12.62
CA GLN A 198 6.81 -18.14 12.98
C GLN A 198 6.38 -16.87 12.25
N PRO A 199 5.13 -16.81 11.77
CA PRO A 199 4.58 -15.58 11.20
C PRO A 199 4.35 -14.51 12.31
N LEU A 200 4.46 -13.25 11.93
CA LEU A 200 4.38 -12.12 12.86
C LEU A 200 3.15 -12.15 13.80
N PRO A 201 1.93 -12.51 13.34
CA PRO A 201 0.77 -12.62 14.24
C PRO A 201 0.93 -13.65 15.36
N GLU A 202 1.73 -14.69 15.15
CA GLU A 202 2.01 -15.70 16.16
C GLU A 202 3.15 -15.28 17.09
N ILE A 203 4.16 -14.60 16.56
CA ILE A 203 5.22 -14.00 17.38
C ILE A 203 4.63 -13.04 18.40
N ILE A 204 3.67 -12.19 18.00
CA ILE A 204 3.01 -11.23 18.91
C ILE A 204 2.26 -11.95 20.03
N LYS A 205 1.74 -13.15 19.80
CA LYS A 205 1.08 -13.98 20.85
C LYS A 205 2.07 -14.70 21.77
N SER A 206 3.34 -14.76 21.38
CA SER A 206 4.38 -15.49 22.14
C SER A 206 5.01 -14.63 23.24
N SER A 207 4.21 -13.82 23.95
CA SER A 207 4.67 -12.92 25.02
C SER A 207 5.41 -13.62 26.17
N ASP A 208 5.11 -14.91 26.40
CA ASP A 208 5.73 -15.73 27.44
C ASP A 208 7.10 -16.31 27.03
N ASN A 209 7.48 -16.17 25.78
CA ASN A 209 8.80 -16.60 25.30
C ASN A 209 9.90 -15.68 25.88
N PRO A 210 10.98 -16.21 26.49
CA PRO A 210 12.03 -15.40 27.11
C PRO A 210 12.75 -14.44 26.16
N ASN A 211 12.69 -14.69 24.85
CA ASN A 211 13.28 -13.81 23.83
C ASN A 211 12.35 -12.67 23.38
N PHE A 212 11.05 -12.73 23.72
CA PHE A 212 10.06 -11.74 23.26
C PHE A 212 10.39 -10.31 23.72
N PRO A 213 10.82 -10.05 24.98
CA PRO A 213 11.18 -8.69 25.42
C PRO A 213 12.33 -8.09 24.59
N ASN A 214 13.37 -8.88 24.29
CA ASN A 214 14.50 -8.42 23.48
C ASN A 214 14.11 -8.17 22.03
N TRP A 215 13.31 -9.05 21.44
CA TRP A 215 12.75 -8.86 20.10
C TRP A 215 11.90 -7.60 20.00
N LYS A 216 10.96 -7.41 20.95
CA LYS A 216 10.12 -6.22 21.02
C LYS A 216 10.94 -4.95 21.21
N LYS A 217 11.95 -4.98 22.11
CA LYS A 217 12.84 -3.84 22.32
C LYS A 217 13.57 -3.46 21.03
N SER A 218 14.12 -4.44 20.31
CA SER A 218 14.82 -4.15 19.05
C SER A 218 13.91 -3.52 17.99
N PHE A 219 12.62 -3.90 17.94
CA PHE A 219 11.64 -3.24 17.07
C PHE A 219 11.42 -1.78 17.51
N LEU A 220 11.24 -1.54 18.80
CA LEU A 220 11.00 -0.18 19.32
C LEU A 220 12.22 0.72 19.12
N ASP A 221 13.43 0.19 19.31
CA ASP A 221 14.68 0.94 19.10
C ASP A 221 14.90 1.32 17.62
N ASP A 222 14.42 0.48 16.67
CA ASP A 222 14.52 0.76 15.22
C ASP A 222 13.34 1.62 14.70
N PHE A 223 12.22 1.64 15.40
CA PHE A 223 11.05 2.45 15.02
C PHE A 223 11.19 3.92 15.49
N GLY A 224 11.88 4.18 16.60
CA GLY A 224 12.12 5.49 17.21
C GLY A 224 11.51 5.60 18.58
#